data_e86b1d3b63edecf87fa616a6399cff24
#
_entry.id   e86b1d3b63edecf87fa616a6399cff24
#
_cell.length_a   1.000
_cell.length_b   1.000
_cell.length_c   1.000
_cell.angle_alpha   90.00
_cell.angle_beta   90.00
_cell.angle_gamma   90.00
#
_symmetry.space_group_name_H-M   'P 1'
#
loop_
_entity.id
_entity.type
_entity.pdbx_description
1 polymer ?
#
loop_
_entity_poly.entity_id
_entity_poly.type
_entity_poly.pdbx_seq_one_letter_code
_entity_poly.pdbx_strand_id
1 'polypeptide(L)'
;MTVENRRTSTPARWLRLLCVVLLAVGATGCAKLFYDRLDSLAAWYVGNLVSLDDQQQSNLRAWLAQTLEWHRESELGRYATFLRELSAEVAQPSGRAAYQRAFARVEGFVQDFSAQTAPQAARLLLELSPAQVEEFLANLEEKSNERAAESRDRAAQCCSAKAISQRMLKPLFTSYC
;
A
#
# COMPACT_ATOMS: atom_id res chain seq x y z
N MET A 1 39.08 -24.60 44.93
CA MET A 1 39.21 -23.75 43.74
C MET A 1 37.84 -23.72 43.04
N THR A 2 37.01 -22.75 43.39
CA THR A 2 35.67 -22.58 42.82
C THR A 2 35.78 -21.51 41.72
N VAL A 3 35.54 -21.96 40.47
CA VAL A 3 35.53 -21.10 39.29
C VAL A 3 34.20 -20.39 39.27
N GLU A 4 34.24 -19.10 39.56
CA GLU A 4 33.10 -18.18 39.52
C GLU A 4 32.75 -17.86 38.05
N ASN A 5 31.67 -18.46 37.58
CA ASN A 5 31.14 -18.22 36.23
C ASN A 5 30.36 -16.90 36.20
N ARG A 6 31.05 -15.78 35.95
CA ARG A 6 30.41 -14.46 35.72
C ARG A 6 29.68 -14.48 34.39
N ARG A 7 28.38 -14.68 34.45
CA ARG A 7 27.47 -14.47 33.31
C ARG A 7 27.41 -12.98 32.95
N THR A 8 28.23 -12.56 31.99
CA THR A 8 28.15 -11.25 31.36
C THR A 8 27.04 -11.22 30.29
N SER A 9 25.78 -11.25 30.72
CA SER A 9 24.62 -11.30 29.78
C SER A 9 23.81 -10.01 29.70
N THR A 10 24.28 -8.91 30.30
CA THR A 10 23.52 -7.67 30.40
C THR A 10 23.62 -6.72 29.20
N PRO A 11 24.75 -6.49 28.52
CA PRO A 11 24.81 -5.48 27.46
C PRO A 11 24.08 -5.90 26.18
N ALA A 12 24.11 -7.19 25.82
CA ALA A 12 23.48 -7.66 24.57
C ALA A 12 21.94 -7.63 24.61
N ARG A 13 21.32 -7.78 25.77
CA ARG A 13 19.85 -7.64 25.95
C ARG A 13 19.41 -6.19 25.81
N TRP A 14 20.13 -5.28 26.44
CA TRP A 14 19.86 -3.84 26.34
C TRP A 14 20.07 -3.32 24.92
N LEU A 15 21.10 -3.79 24.23
CA LEU A 15 21.34 -3.44 22.83
C LEU A 15 20.19 -3.93 21.92
N ARG A 16 19.72 -5.16 22.10
CA ARG A 16 18.56 -5.67 21.36
C ARG A 16 17.27 -4.89 21.64
N LEU A 17 17.00 -4.57 22.90
CA LEU A 17 15.86 -3.74 23.28
C LEU A 17 15.96 -2.33 22.67
N LEU A 18 17.14 -1.72 22.68
CA LEU A 18 17.39 -0.43 22.07
C LEU A 18 17.17 -0.47 20.56
N CYS A 19 17.65 -1.52 19.87
CA CYS A 19 17.40 -1.72 18.44
C CYS A 19 15.90 -1.90 18.15
N VAL A 20 15.17 -2.68 18.95
CA VAL A 20 13.72 -2.87 18.77
C VAL A 20 12.96 -1.56 18.98
N VAL A 21 13.32 -0.78 20.01
CA VAL A 21 12.70 0.53 20.28
C VAL A 21 13.02 1.52 19.16
N LEU A 22 14.26 1.56 18.66
CA LEU A 22 14.65 2.41 17.53
C LEU A 22 13.92 2.01 16.25
N LEU A 23 13.75 0.72 15.98
CA LEU A 23 12.98 0.23 14.85
C LEU A 23 11.48 0.57 14.99
N ALA A 24 10.91 0.44 16.19
CA ALA A 24 9.51 0.78 16.43
C ALA A 24 9.25 2.28 16.28
N VAL A 25 10.13 3.14 16.85
CA VAL A 25 10.04 4.60 16.71
C VAL A 25 10.31 5.03 15.28
N GLY A 26 11.28 4.40 14.60
CA GLY A 26 11.57 4.64 13.18
C GLY A 26 10.37 4.29 12.28
N ALA A 27 9.71 3.16 12.51
CA ALA A 27 8.56 2.74 11.71
C ALA A 27 7.37 3.70 11.82
N THR A 28 7.07 4.22 13.02
CA THR A 28 5.98 5.19 13.22
C THR A 28 6.32 6.57 12.67
N GLY A 29 7.57 7.01 12.80
CA GLY A 29 8.06 8.28 12.23
C GLY A 29 8.07 8.27 10.71
N CYS A 30 8.51 7.18 10.07
CA CYS A 30 8.53 7.02 8.62
C CYS A 30 7.12 7.06 8.02
N ALA A 31 6.13 6.43 8.65
CA ALA A 31 4.75 6.42 8.14
C ALA A 31 4.16 7.84 8.10
N LYS A 32 4.37 8.63 9.16
CA LYS A 32 3.93 10.03 9.21
C LYS A 32 4.67 10.88 8.17
N LEU A 33 5.99 10.76 8.09
CA LEU A 33 6.80 11.51 7.12
C LEU A 33 6.41 11.17 5.67
N PHE A 34 6.12 9.90 5.39
CA PHE A 34 5.65 9.45 4.09
C PHE A 34 4.27 10.04 3.78
N TYR A 35 3.34 10.00 4.74
CA TYR A 35 2.01 10.58 4.56
C TYR A 35 2.06 12.09 4.32
N ASP A 36 2.92 12.82 5.05
CA ASP A 36 3.10 14.27 4.92
C ASP A 36 3.77 14.68 3.58
N ARG A 37 4.23 13.70 2.76
CA ARG A 37 4.83 13.92 1.42
C ARG A 37 3.99 13.34 0.28
N LEU A 38 2.82 12.77 0.59
CA LEU A 38 1.96 12.15 -0.42
C LEU A 38 1.45 13.14 -1.47
N ASP A 39 1.19 14.39 -1.08
CA ASP A 39 0.83 15.47 -2.01
C ASP A 39 1.90 15.69 -3.07
N SER A 40 3.15 15.78 -2.65
CA SER A 40 4.29 15.98 -3.54
C SER A 40 4.55 14.76 -4.42
N LEU A 41 4.41 13.55 -3.86
CA LEU A 41 4.55 12.30 -4.61
C LEU A 41 3.43 12.13 -5.64
N ALA A 42 2.18 12.45 -5.27
CA ALA A 42 1.04 12.40 -6.18
C ALA A 42 1.17 13.44 -7.30
N ALA A 43 1.59 14.68 -6.98
CA ALA A 43 1.85 15.71 -7.97
C ALA A 43 2.98 15.31 -8.93
N TRP A 44 4.07 14.74 -8.42
CA TRP A 44 5.15 14.20 -9.24
C TRP A 44 4.66 13.06 -10.15
N TYR A 45 3.84 12.14 -9.63
CA TYR A 45 3.28 11.05 -10.43
C TYR A 45 2.40 11.56 -11.57
N VAL A 46 1.52 12.54 -11.30
CA VAL A 46 0.69 13.17 -12.34
C VAL A 46 1.56 13.90 -13.36
N GLY A 47 2.62 14.60 -12.92
CA GLY A 47 3.59 15.24 -13.81
C GLY A 47 4.36 14.29 -14.73
N ASN A 48 4.41 12.99 -14.41
CA ASN A 48 4.93 11.94 -15.32
C ASN A 48 3.88 11.44 -16.32
N LEU A 49 2.62 11.84 -16.16
CA LEU A 49 1.54 11.46 -17.07
C LEU A 49 1.17 12.59 -18.03
N VAL A 50 1.36 13.83 -17.61
CA VAL A 50 1.02 15.01 -18.42
C VAL A 50 1.89 16.21 -18.05
N SER A 51 2.35 16.94 -19.06
CA SER A 51 3.15 18.16 -18.91
C SER A 51 2.25 19.34 -18.50
N LEU A 52 2.15 19.60 -17.20
CA LEU A 52 1.34 20.69 -16.65
C LEU A 52 2.10 22.01 -16.65
N ASP A 53 1.41 23.11 -16.95
CA ASP A 53 1.95 24.47 -16.72
C ASP A 53 1.99 24.81 -15.21
N ASP A 54 2.61 25.94 -14.87
CA ASP A 54 2.80 26.37 -13.48
C ASP A 54 1.47 26.57 -12.73
N GLN A 55 0.43 27.09 -13.40
CA GLN A 55 -0.88 27.31 -12.79
C GLN A 55 -1.61 26.00 -12.56
N GLN A 56 -1.63 25.11 -13.55
CA GLN A 56 -2.21 23.76 -13.44
C GLN A 56 -1.51 22.96 -12.35
N GLN A 57 -0.18 23.02 -12.25
CA GLN A 57 0.60 22.36 -11.22
C GLN A 57 0.28 22.91 -9.83
N SER A 58 0.11 24.23 -9.70
CA SER A 58 -0.30 24.88 -8.45
C SER A 58 -1.70 24.44 -8.02
N ASN A 59 -2.67 24.44 -8.97
CA ASN A 59 -4.04 23.99 -8.72
C ASN A 59 -4.07 22.52 -8.29
N LEU A 60 -3.31 21.64 -8.95
CA LEU A 60 -3.18 20.24 -8.59
C LEU A 60 -2.64 20.04 -7.16
N ARG A 61 -1.57 20.74 -6.81
CA ARG A 61 -0.96 20.64 -5.47
C ARG A 61 -1.92 21.13 -4.37
N ALA A 62 -2.62 22.23 -4.61
CA ALA A 62 -3.59 22.76 -3.66
C ALA A 62 -4.74 21.76 -3.42
N TRP A 63 -5.26 21.15 -4.49
CA TRP A 63 -6.29 20.13 -4.40
C TRP A 63 -5.79 18.87 -3.67
N LEU A 64 -4.58 18.40 -3.98
CA LEU A 64 -4.00 17.23 -3.33
C LEU A 64 -3.82 17.48 -1.82
N ALA A 65 -3.31 18.64 -1.42
CA ALA A 65 -3.16 18.99 -0.02
C ALA A 65 -4.50 19.00 0.72
N GLN A 66 -5.54 19.61 0.13
CA GLN A 66 -6.88 19.64 0.68
C GLN A 66 -7.51 18.23 0.77
N THR A 67 -7.32 17.42 -0.27
CA THR A 67 -7.82 16.03 -0.31
C THR A 67 -7.16 15.17 0.76
N LEU A 68 -5.86 15.28 0.96
CA LEU A 68 -5.13 14.54 1.98
C LEU A 68 -5.52 14.98 3.40
N GLU A 69 -5.79 16.26 3.62
CA GLU A 69 -6.30 16.72 4.90
C GLU A 69 -7.68 16.14 5.21
N TRP A 70 -8.62 16.24 4.27
CA TRP A 70 -9.91 15.59 4.39
C TRP A 70 -9.78 14.08 4.64
N HIS A 71 -8.93 13.39 3.88
CA HIS A 71 -8.71 11.94 4.04
C HIS A 71 -8.15 11.61 5.44
N ARG A 72 -7.25 12.43 5.97
CA ARG A 72 -6.69 12.27 7.31
C ARG A 72 -7.77 12.37 8.38
N GLU A 73 -8.61 13.39 8.29
CA GLU A 73 -9.62 13.69 9.29
C GLU A 73 -10.81 12.72 9.24
N SER A 74 -11.25 12.37 8.03
CA SER A 74 -12.49 11.62 7.83
C SER A 74 -12.26 10.12 7.67
N GLU A 75 -11.22 9.70 6.95
CA GLU A 75 -11.10 8.32 6.50
C GLU A 75 -10.17 7.45 7.37
N LEU A 76 -9.05 7.99 7.87
CA LEU A 76 -8.09 7.18 8.62
C LEU A 76 -8.70 6.55 9.89
N GLY A 77 -9.61 7.24 10.55
CA GLY A 77 -10.34 6.70 11.71
C GLY A 77 -11.23 5.51 11.33
N ARG A 78 -11.89 5.59 10.18
CA ARG A 78 -12.74 4.52 9.62
C ARG A 78 -11.89 3.29 9.26
N TYR A 79 -10.74 3.50 8.63
CA TYR A 79 -9.81 2.41 8.28
C TYR A 79 -9.23 1.74 9.52
N ALA A 80 -8.84 2.51 10.53
CA ALA A 80 -8.33 1.96 11.78
C ALA A 80 -9.39 1.11 12.52
N THR A 81 -10.64 1.51 12.48
CA THR A 81 -11.76 0.75 13.05
C THR A 81 -11.98 -0.54 12.27
N PHE A 82 -12.04 -0.47 10.95
CA PHE A 82 -12.16 -1.64 10.08
C PHE A 82 -11.03 -2.66 10.30
N LEU A 83 -9.78 -2.21 10.39
CA LEU A 83 -8.64 -3.10 10.62
C LEU A 83 -8.69 -3.79 11.98
N ARG A 84 -9.17 -3.12 13.03
CA ARG A 84 -9.38 -3.73 14.35
C ARG A 84 -10.47 -4.80 14.31
N GLU A 85 -11.60 -4.52 13.67
CA GLU A 85 -12.70 -5.47 13.49
C GLU A 85 -12.25 -6.69 12.68
N LEU A 86 -11.53 -6.46 11.56
CA LEU A 86 -10.98 -7.52 10.72
C LEU A 86 -9.97 -8.38 11.49
N SER A 87 -9.09 -7.77 12.28
CA SER A 87 -8.13 -8.49 13.12
C SER A 87 -8.81 -9.41 14.13
N ALA A 88 -9.90 -8.97 14.74
CA ALA A 88 -10.69 -9.77 15.66
C ALA A 88 -11.43 -10.91 14.94
N GLU A 89 -11.92 -10.67 13.73
CA GLU A 89 -12.63 -11.67 12.92
C GLU A 89 -11.70 -12.78 12.40
N VAL A 90 -10.48 -12.42 11.92
CA VAL A 90 -9.53 -13.43 11.42
C VAL A 90 -8.84 -14.22 12.52
N ALA A 91 -8.91 -13.79 13.78
CA ALA A 91 -8.46 -14.57 14.94
C ALA A 91 -9.37 -15.77 15.24
N GLN A 92 -10.56 -15.83 14.62
CA GLN A 92 -11.51 -16.93 14.73
C GLN A 92 -11.53 -17.73 13.41
N PRO A 93 -12.01 -18.99 13.39
CA PRO A 93 -12.20 -19.74 12.16
C PRO A 93 -13.17 -19.01 11.23
N SER A 94 -12.62 -18.21 10.33
CA SER A 94 -13.38 -17.33 9.45
C SER A 94 -13.69 -18.05 8.14
N GLY A 95 -14.98 -18.20 7.83
CA GLY A 95 -15.42 -18.75 6.55
C GLY A 95 -15.36 -17.75 5.41
N ARG A 96 -15.68 -18.21 4.19
CA ARG A 96 -15.74 -17.38 2.96
C ARG A 96 -16.52 -16.07 3.15
N ALA A 97 -17.60 -16.12 3.94
CA ALA A 97 -18.45 -14.95 4.20
C ALA A 97 -17.72 -13.77 4.88
N ALA A 98 -16.74 -14.06 5.76
CA ALA A 98 -15.92 -13.03 6.39
C ALA A 98 -15.06 -12.27 5.36
N TYR A 99 -14.42 -13.00 4.45
CA TYR A 99 -13.64 -12.39 3.36
C TYR A 99 -14.51 -11.55 2.43
N GLN A 100 -15.73 -12.01 2.10
CA GLN A 100 -16.65 -11.26 1.27
C GLN A 100 -17.09 -9.95 1.95
N ARG A 101 -17.39 -9.98 3.26
CA ARG A 101 -17.72 -8.75 4.01
C ARG A 101 -16.54 -7.78 4.07
N ALA A 102 -15.34 -8.28 4.33
CA ALA A 102 -14.14 -7.45 4.35
C ALA A 102 -13.89 -6.80 2.99
N PHE A 103 -14.03 -7.56 1.91
CA PHE A 103 -13.87 -7.05 0.54
C PHE A 103 -14.91 -5.98 0.21
N ALA A 104 -16.18 -6.23 0.50
CA ALA A 104 -17.27 -5.26 0.29
C ALA A 104 -17.03 -3.94 1.07
N ARG A 105 -16.44 -4.05 2.28
CA ARG A 105 -16.09 -2.87 3.09
C ARG A 105 -14.96 -2.04 2.46
N VAL A 106 -13.93 -2.70 1.93
CA VAL A 106 -12.85 -2.03 1.18
C VAL A 106 -13.39 -1.38 -0.09
N GLU A 107 -14.27 -2.06 -0.81
CA GLU A 107 -14.95 -1.52 -1.99
C GLU A 107 -15.74 -0.24 -1.67
N GLY A 108 -16.45 -0.24 -0.53
CA GLY A 108 -17.15 0.95 -0.02
C GLY A 108 -16.19 2.12 0.25
N PHE A 109 -15.03 1.90 0.85
CA PHE A 109 -14.03 2.95 1.04
C PHE A 109 -13.52 3.54 -0.27
N VAL A 110 -13.30 2.70 -1.29
CA VAL A 110 -12.88 3.16 -2.62
C VAL A 110 -13.98 3.99 -3.28
N GLN A 111 -15.24 3.58 -3.15
CA GLN A 111 -16.38 4.32 -3.68
C GLN A 111 -16.53 5.68 -3.00
N ASP A 112 -16.47 5.74 -1.66
CA ASP A 112 -16.56 6.98 -0.89
C ASP A 112 -15.43 7.95 -1.28
N PHE A 113 -14.18 7.45 -1.36
CA PHE A 113 -13.04 8.25 -1.79
C PHE A 113 -13.22 8.78 -3.22
N SER A 114 -13.65 7.93 -4.15
CA SER A 114 -13.88 8.30 -5.54
C SER A 114 -15.00 9.34 -5.65
N ALA A 115 -16.10 9.17 -4.94
CA ALA A 115 -17.21 10.12 -4.94
C ALA A 115 -16.77 11.50 -4.43
N GLN A 116 -15.93 11.55 -3.41
CA GLN A 116 -15.41 12.79 -2.85
C GLN A 116 -14.41 13.51 -3.78
N THR A 117 -13.58 12.75 -4.49
CA THR A 117 -12.46 13.32 -5.27
C THR A 117 -12.80 13.55 -6.74
N ALA A 118 -13.69 12.76 -7.33
CA ALA A 118 -14.01 12.81 -8.76
C ALA A 118 -14.49 14.19 -9.26
N PRO A 119 -15.34 14.96 -8.55
CA PRO A 119 -15.79 16.25 -9.05
C PRO A 119 -14.65 17.26 -9.27
N GLN A 120 -13.67 17.29 -8.36
CA GLN A 120 -12.55 18.21 -8.49
C GLN A 120 -11.50 17.68 -9.47
N ALA A 121 -11.26 16.38 -9.50
CA ALA A 121 -10.42 15.76 -10.52
C ALA A 121 -10.94 16.05 -11.94
N ALA A 122 -12.26 15.95 -12.15
CA ALA A 122 -12.88 16.31 -13.41
C ALA A 122 -12.65 17.79 -13.79
N ARG A 123 -12.73 18.72 -12.83
CA ARG A 123 -12.43 20.13 -13.07
C ARG A 123 -10.99 20.33 -13.54
N LEU A 124 -10.02 19.72 -12.87
CA LEU A 124 -8.61 19.79 -13.25
C LEU A 124 -8.36 19.21 -14.66
N LEU A 125 -9.06 18.12 -15.02
CA LEU A 125 -8.97 17.53 -16.36
C LEU A 125 -9.57 18.47 -17.43
N LEU A 126 -10.59 19.24 -17.12
CA LEU A 126 -11.18 20.24 -18.04
C LEU A 126 -10.28 21.45 -18.28
N GLU A 127 -9.28 21.70 -17.43
CA GLU A 127 -8.28 22.74 -17.61
C GLU A 127 -7.15 22.33 -18.58
N LEU A 128 -7.08 21.04 -18.98
CA LEU A 128 -6.06 20.54 -19.89
C LEU A 128 -6.34 20.97 -21.33
N SER A 129 -5.29 21.34 -22.04
CA SER A 129 -5.35 21.56 -23.49
C SER A 129 -5.55 20.22 -24.24
N PRO A 130 -6.03 20.24 -25.49
CA PRO A 130 -6.18 19.02 -26.29
C PRO A 130 -4.88 18.19 -26.38
N ALA A 131 -3.72 18.85 -26.53
CA ALA A 131 -2.43 18.18 -26.59
C ALA A 131 -2.07 17.49 -25.25
N GLN A 132 -2.37 18.14 -24.12
CA GLN A 132 -2.17 17.54 -22.80
C GLN A 132 -3.10 16.36 -22.56
N VAL A 133 -4.33 16.39 -23.08
CA VAL A 133 -5.25 15.26 -23.00
C VAL A 133 -4.70 14.06 -23.78
N GLU A 134 -4.19 14.27 -25.00
CA GLU A 134 -3.56 13.21 -25.80
C GLU A 134 -2.33 12.62 -25.10
N GLU A 135 -1.45 13.48 -24.56
CA GLU A 135 -0.28 13.06 -23.77
C GLU A 135 -0.69 12.23 -22.56
N PHE A 136 -1.68 12.71 -21.79
CA PHE A 136 -2.18 12.01 -20.60
C PHE A 136 -2.73 10.61 -20.94
N LEU A 137 -3.56 10.50 -21.98
CA LEU A 137 -4.16 9.23 -22.39
C LEU A 137 -3.09 8.25 -22.89
N ALA A 138 -2.13 8.70 -23.69
CA ALA A 138 -1.03 7.86 -24.18
C ALA A 138 -0.18 7.30 -23.04
N ASN A 139 0.23 8.16 -22.11
CA ASN A 139 1.04 7.76 -20.94
C ASN A 139 0.25 6.86 -19.98
N LEU A 140 -1.06 7.10 -19.82
CA LEU A 140 -1.92 6.24 -19.00
C LEU A 140 -2.07 4.83 -19.60
N GLU A 141 -2.24 4.74 -20.92
CA GLU A 141 -2.31 3.47 -21.65
C GLU A 141 -0.98 2.70 -21.50
N GLU A 142 0.17 3.35 -21.71
CA GLU A 142 1.48 2.74 -21.51
C GLU A 142 1.64 2.17 -20.10
N LYS A 143 1.34 2.96 -19.06
CA LYS A 143 1.40 2.53 -17.66
C LYS A 143 0.44 1.40 -17.33
N SER A 144 -0.75 1.40 -17.93
CA SER A 144 -1.73 0.33 -17.80
C SER A 144 -1.21 -0.98 -18.38
N ASN A 145 -0.60 -0.92 -19.58
CA ASN A 145 -0.01 -2.07 -20.25
C ASN A 145 1.20 -2.63 -19.49
N GLU A 146 2.08 -1.77 -18.96
CA GLU A 146 3.19 -2.17 -18.08
C GLU A 146 2.68 -2.96 -16.86
N ARG A 147 1.69 -2.42 -16.13
CA ARG A 147 1.10 -3.08 -14.95
C ARG A 147 0.42 -4.41 -15.29
N ALA A 148 -0.25 -4.48 -16.44
CA ALA A 148 -0.87 -5.71 -16.90
C ALA A 148 0.18 -6.78 -17.25
N ALA A 149 1.32 -6.40 -17.83
CA ALA A 149 2.46 -7.28 -18.09
C ALA A 149 3.07 -7.80 -16.80
N GLU A 150 3.40 -6.91 -15.86
CA GLU A 150 3.94 -7.29 -14.54
C GLU A 150 3.00 -8.21 -13.75
N SER A 151 1.69 -7.99 -13.85
CA SER A 151 0.69 -8.83 -13.19
C SER A 151 0.68 -10.24 -13.79
N ARG A 152 0.79 -10.36 -15.10
CA ARG A 152 0.90 -11.67 -15.80
C ARG A 152 2.18 -12.39 -15.42
N ASP A 153 3.30 -11.69 -15.36
CA ASP A 153 4.60 -12.28 -15.00
C ASP A 153 4.59 -12.78 -13.54
N ARG A 154 4.03 -12.00 -12.62
CA ARG A 154 3.85 -12.41 -11.21
C ARG A 154 2.95 -13.65 -11.10
N ALA A 155 1.85 -13.70 -11.85
CA ALA A 155 0.98 -14.86 -11.87
C ALA A 155 1.69 -16.10 -12.42
N ALA A 156 2.47 -15.97 -13.49
CA ALA A 156 3.28 -17.06 -14.05
C ALA A 156 4.34 -17.56 -13.07
N GLN A 157 5.01 -16.66 -12.35
CA GLN A 157 5.98 -17.01 -11.32
C GLN A 157 5.33 -17.77 -10.14
N CYS A 158 4.16 -17.32 -9.68
CA CYS A 158 3.41 -18.02 -8.64
C CYS A 158 2.97 -19.42 -9.07
N CYS A 159 2.51 -19.59 -10.31
CA CYS A 159 2.15 -20.90 -10.85
C CYS A 159 3.36 -21.82 -10.96
N SER A 160 4.51 -21.30 -11.43
CA SER A 160 5.77 -22.04 -11.51
C SER A 160 6.28 -22.48 -10.15
N ALA A 161 6.30 -21.59 -9.16
CA ALA A 161 6.69 -21.91 -7.78
C ALA A 161 5.79 -22.96 -7.15
N LYS A 162 4.48 -22.90 -7.38
CA LYS A 162 3.52 -23.90 -6.91
C LYS A 162 3.75 -25.28 -7.57
N ALA A 163 4.05 -25.30 -8.87
CA ALA A 163 4.36 -26.53 -9.60
C ALA A 163 5.66 -27.17 -9.10
N ILE A 164 6.69 -26.38 -8.81
CA ILE A 164 7.96 -26.85 -8.23
C ILE A 164 7.73 -27.42 -6.84
N SER A 165 7.00 -26.73 -5.97
CA SER A 165 6.66 -27.19 -4.61
C SER A 165 5.89 -28.52 -4.64
N GLN A 166 4.93 -28.68 -5.55
CA GLN A 166 4.18 -29.92 -5.71
C GLN A 166 5.05 -31.07 -6.22
N ARG A 167 6.02 -30.80 -7.10
CA ARG A 167 6.98 -31.82 -7.58
C ARG A 167 7.95 -32.26 -6.48
N MET A 168 8.39 -31.36 -5.60
CA MET A 168 9.28 -31.69 -4.48
C MET A 168 8.57 -32.48 -3.36
N LEU A 169 7.28 -32.26 -3.14
CA LEU A 169 6.52 -32.92 -2.10
C LEU A 169 6.03 -34.31 -2.49
N LYS A 170 5.80 -34.59 -3.80
CA LYS A 170 5.36 -35.91 -4.27
C LYS A 170 6.22 -37.10 -3.82
N PRO A 171 7.57 -37.05 -3.88
CA PRO A 171 8.38 -38.21 -3.47
C PRO A 171 8.36 -38.45 -1.96
N LEU A 172 8.00 -37.48 -1.12
CA LEU A 172 7.94 -37.64 0.34
C LEU A 172 6.68 -38.37 0.82
N PHE A 173 5.61 -38.36 0.04
CA PHE A 173 4.34 -39.01 0.38
C PHE A 173 4.14 -40.38 -0.28
N THR A 174 4.98 -40.78 -1.27
CA THR A 174 4.90 -42.08 -1.91
C THR A 174 5.76 -43.17 -1.25
N SER A 175 6.48 -42.84 -0.18
CA SER A 175 7.33 -43.80 0.54
C SER A 175 6.66 -44.47 1.76
N TYR A 176 5.36 -44.26 1.99
CA TYR A 176 4.60 -44.85 3.06
C TYR A 176 3.32 -45.55 2.53
N CYS A 177 3.50 -46.48 1.60
CA CYS A 177 2.51 -47.52 1.26
C CYS A 177 3.24 -48.82 1.07
#